data_258bf844f0e999824e32cb1ec57aaacb
#
_entry.id   258bf844f0e999824e32cb1ec57aaacb
#
_cell.length_a   1.000
_cell.length_b   1.000
_cell.length_c   1.000
_cell.angle_alpha   90.00
_cell.angle_beta   90.00
_cell.angle_gamma   90.00
#
_symmetry.space_group_name_H-M   'P 1'
#
loop_
_entity.id
_entity.type
_entity.pdbx_description
1 polymer ?
#
loop_
_entity_poly.entity_id
_entity_poly.type
_entity_poly.pdbx_seq_one_letter_code
_entity_poly.pdbx_strand_id
1 'polypeptide(L)'
;MSRAELSHPTEPPEYAVQVPLRWGDMDAFGHINNVEFLRLLEQARVIAFRDWYGVERSVVKEGLLVAHQEIDYLVQLDYRSTPIEVGMWISRVGGAGYDIAYVVRDSPDEDGTPGTVYAVAESSLVLFDFERGTPARLSAEARAGFAPFLGPPAPLRRRKHGGTGR
;
A
#
# COMPACT_ATOMS: atom_id res chain seq x y z
N MET A 1 5.65 23.77 18.36
CA MET A 1 4.76 22.59 18.45
C MET A 1 5.58 21.38 18.04
N SER A 2 5.79 20.45 18.96
CA SER A 2 6.60 19.26 18.76
C SER A 2 6.03 18.42 17.61
N ARG A 3 6.83 18.14 16.61
CA ARG A 3 6.57 17.14 15.57
C ARG A 3 6.42 15.81 16.32
N ALA A 4 5.18 15.33 16.52
CA ALA A 4 4.98 14.00 17.06
C ALA A 4 5.73 13.03 16.13
N GLU A 5 6.73 12.35 16.65
CA GLU A 5 7.43 11.26 15.99
C GLU A 5 6.36 10.22 15.61
N LEU A 6 6.04 10.20 14.31
CA LEU A 6 5.30 9.09 13.74
C LEU A 6 6.25 7.90 13.86
N SER A 7 5.90 6.92 14.68
CA SER A 7 6.61 5.66 14.71
C SER A 7 6.37 4.97 13.37
N HIS A 8 7.26 5.22 12.41
CA HIS A 8 7.31 4.45 11.19
C HIS A 8 7.69 3.01 11.54
N PRO A 9 7.22 2.02 10.76
CA PRO A 9 7.72 0.66 10.92
C PRO A 9 9.25 0.70 10.92
N THR A 10 9.87 0.29 12.02
CA THR A 10 11.32 0.30 12.17
C THR A 10 11.98 -0.81 11.35
N GLU A 11 11.19 -1.79 10.90
CA GLU A 11 11.63 -2.86 10.02
C GLU A 11 11.02 -2.67 8.63
N PRO A 12 11.81 -2.86 7.55
CA PRO A 12 11.28 -2.83 6.20
C PRO A 12 10.18 -3.89 6.06
N PRO A 13 9.07 -3.60 5.35
CA PRO A 13 8.07 -4.60 5.05
C PRO A 13 8.75 -5.76 4.30
N GLU A 14 8.30 -7.00 4.53
CA GLU A 14 8.87 -8.20 3.90
C GLU A 14 8.77 -8.18 2.38
N TYR A 15 7.86 -7.38 1.82
CA TYR A 15 7.66 -7.25 0.39
C TYR A 15 7.75 -5.79 -0.04
N ALA A 16 8.62 -5.51 -1.01
CA ALA A 16 8.81 -4.18 -1.58
C ALA A 16 8.94 -4.24 -3.10
N VAL A 17 8.45 -3.22 -3.77
CA VAL A 17 8.44 -3.08 -5.23
C VAL A 17 9.11 -1.77 -5.62
N GLN A 18 10.01 -1.83 -6.60
CA GLN A 18 10.59 -0.64 -7.21
C GLN A 18 9.64 -0.11 -8.30
N VAL A 19 9.17 1.12 -8.11
CA VAL A 19 8.23 1.77 -9.04
C VAL A 19 8.89 2.98 -9.67
N PRO A 20 9.05 3.03 -11.01
CA PRO A 20 9.63 4.18 -11.67
C PRO A 20 8.70 5.38 -11.63
N LEU A 21 9.27 6.56 -11.38
CA LEU A 21 8.61 7.84 -11.51
C LEU A 21 8.57 8.27 -12.99
N ARG A 22 7.55 8.99 -13.38
CA ARG A 22 7.41 9.54 -14.74
C ARG A 22 7.56 11.05 -14.69
N TRP A 23 8.16 11.63 -15.71
CA TRP A 23 8.24 13.07 -15.84
C TRP A 23 6.85 13.74 -15.80
N GLY A 24 5.83 13.10 -16.40
CA GLY A 24 4.45 13.59 -16.39
C GLY A 24 3.73 13.45 -15.04
N ASP A 25 4.33 12.82 -14.04
CA ASP A 25 3.78 12.73 -12.68
C ASP A 25 4.00 14.02 -11.87
N MET A 26 4.83 14.97 -12.40
CA MET A 26 5.13 16.23 -11.72
C MET A 26 3.97 17.21 -11.77
N ASP A 27 3.82 17.97 -10.70
CA ASP A 27 3.03 19.19 -10.67
C ASP A 27 3.83 20.42 -11.19
N ALA A 28 3.23 21.59 -11.13
CA ALA A 28 3.86 22.84 -11.54
C ALA A 28 5.07 23.27 -10.68
N PHE A 29 5.27 22.63 -9.54
CA PHE A 29 6.36 22.89 -8.59
C PHE A 29 7.53 21.91 -8.72
N GLY A 30 7.43 20.95 -9.64
CA GLY A 30 8.47 19.91 -9.83
C GLY A 30 8.37 18.71 -8.89
N HIS A 31 7.35 18.65 -8.04
CA HIS A 31 7.10 17.53 -7.15
C HIS A 31 6.17 16.52 -7.80
N ILE A 32 6.24 15.28 -7.38
CA ILE A 32 5.26 14.26 -7.78
C ILE A 32 3.89 14.68 -7.21
N ASN A 33 2.91 14.84 -8.11
CA ASN A 33 1.57 15.26 -7.74
C ASN A 33 0.94 14.25 -6.76
N ASN A 34 0.21 14.75 -5.78
CA ASN A 34 -0.43 13.92 -4.75
C ASN A 34 -1.37 12.83 -5.34
N VAL A 35 -2.05 13.09 -6.45
CA VAL A 35 -2.90 12.07 -7.11
C VAL A 35 -2.09 10.93 -7.71
N GLU A 36 -0.85 11.18 -8.11
CA GLU A 36 0.03 10.17 -8.70
C GLU A 36 0.52 9.14 -7.67
N PHE A 37 0.54 9.48 -6.39
CA PHE A 37 0.82 8.50 -5.34
C PHE A 37 -0.14 7.32 -5.39
N LEU A 38 -1.44 7.54 -5.61
CA LEU A 38 -2.42 6.46 -5.74
C LEU A 38 -2.11 5.56 -6.94
N ARG A 39 -1.62 6.13 -8.05
CA ARG A 39 -1.14 5.37 -9.20
C ARG A 39 0.12 4.56 -8.87
N LEU A 40 1.08 5.12 -8.11
CA LEU A 40 2.26 4.38 -7.66
C LEU A 40 1.87 3.17 -6.80
N LEU A 41 0.91 3.36 -5.87
CA LEU A 41 0.38 2.27 -5.04
C LEU A 41 -0.34 1.22 -5.89
N GLU A 42 -1.12 1.63 -6.89
CA GLU A 42 -1.79 0.70 -7.81
C GLU A 42 -0.78 -0.13 -8.59
N GLN A 43 0.24 0.50 -9.16
CA GLN A 43 1.29 -0.19 -9.92
C GLN A 43 2.05 -1.20 -9.03
N ALA A 44 2.41 -0.80 -7.80
CA ALA A 44 3.05 -1.70 -6.84
C ALA A 44 2.16 -2.89 -6.50
N ARG A 45 0.86 -2.65 -6.27
CA ARG A 45 -0.14 -3.68 -5.97
C ARG A 45 -0.31 -4.68 -7.11
N VAL A 46 -0.37 -4.21 -8.36
CA VAL A 46 -0.46 -5.08 -9.53
C VAL A 46 0.76 -6.00 -9.66
N ILE A 47 1.96 -5.46 -9.39
CA ILE A 47 3.19 -6.27 -9.37
C ILE A 47 3.15 -7.29 -8.23
N ALA A 48 2.80 -6.84 -7.01
CA ALA A 48 2.71 -7.69 -5.83
C ALA A 48 1.73 -8.85 -6.03
N PHE A 49 0.59 -8.61 -6.65
CA PHE A 49 -0.41 -9.66 -6.89
C PHE A 49 0.08 -10.76 -7.83
N ARG A 50 0.94 -10.43 -8.78
CA ARG A 50 1.57 -11.45 -9.64
C ARG A 50 2.50 -12.35 -8.83
N ASP A 51 3.23 -11.77 -7.88
CA ASP A 51 4.18 -12.50 -7.04
C ASP A 51 3.47 -13.27 -5.92
N TRP A 52 2.42 -12.70 -5.31
CA TRP A 52 1.69 -13.32 -4.23
C TRP A 52 0.75 -14.45 -4.67
N TYR A 53 0.12 -14.30 -5.86
CA TYR A 53 -0.90 -15.24 -6.34
C TYR A 53 -0.46 -16.08 -7.55
N GLY A 54 0.71 -15.77 -8.14
CA GLY A 54 1.17 -16.37 -9.38
C GLY A 54 0.49 -15.80 -10.63
N VAL A 55 1.12 -16.02 -11.77
CA VAL A 55 0.70 -15.43 -13.08
C VAL A 55 -0.68 -15.93 -13.54
N GLU A 56 -1.12 -17.10 -13.08
CA GLU A 56 -2.38 -17.71 -13.52
C GLU A 56 -3.63 -17.15 -12.79
N ARG A 57 -3.47 -16.55 -11.62
CA ARG A 57 -4.56 -15.88 -10.90
C ARG A 57 -4.59 -14.40 -11.23
N SER A 58 -5.02 -14.11 -12.43
CA SER A 58 -5.27 -12.73 -12.83
C SER A 58 -6.30 -12.09 -11.91
N VAL A 59 -5.95 -10.98 -11.28
CA VAL A 59 -6.84 -10.11 -10.48
C VAL A 59 -8.15 -9.80 -11.21
N VAL A 60 -8.11 -9.80 -12.56
CA VAL A 60 -9.28 -9.56 -13.42
C VAL A 60 -10.33 -10.69 -13.33
N LYS A 61 -9.93 -11.93 -13.03
CA LYS A 61 -10.89 -13.05 -12.91
C LYS A 61 -11.59 -13.10 -11.55
N GLU A 62 -10.98 -12.54 -10.50
CA GLU A 62 -11.49 -12.63 -9.13
C GLU A 62 -12.30 -11.40 -8.70
N GLY A 63 -12.49 -10.41 -9.58
CA GLY A 63 -13.33 -9.25 -9.29
C GLY A 63 -12.88 -8.44 -8.06
N LEU A 64 -11.58 -8.20 -7.91
CA LEU A 64 -11.06 -7.43 -6.78
C LEU A 64 -11.23 -5.93 -7.02
N LEU A 65 -11.96 -5.26 -6.14
CA LEU A 65 -12.23 -3.84 -6.20
C LEU A 65 -11.57 -3.09 -5.05
N VAL A 66 -11.11 -1.87 -5.32
CA VAL A 66 -10.69 -0.93 -4.28
C VAL A 66 -11.94 -0.23 -3.74
N ALA A 67 -12.28 -0.48 -2.47
CA ALA A 67 -13.44 0.08 -1.80
C ALA A 67 -13.11 1.36 -1.02
N HIS A 68 -11.88 1.47 -0.50
CA HIS A 68 -11.43 2.62 0.28
C HIS A 68 -9.93 2.80 0.13
N GLN A 69 -9.48 4.06 0.18
CA GLN A 69 -8.05 4.41 0.25
C GLN A 69 -7.86 5.57 1.22
N GLU A 70 -6.81 5.48 2.02
CA GLU A 70 -6.37 6.54 2.91
C GLU A 70 -4.87 6.70 2.76
N ILE A 71 -4.40 7.96 2.68
CA ILE A 71 -2.98 8.28 2.52
C ILE A 71 -2.61 9.50 3.34
N ASP A 72 -1.48 9.41 4.03
CA ASP A 72 -0.80 10.52 4.69
C ASP A 72 0.46 10.89 3.90
N TYR A 73 0.51 12.09 3.39
CA TYR A 73 1.70 12.66 2.75
C TYR A 73 2.60 13.27 3.83
N LEU A 74 3.84 12.81 3.90
CA LEU A 74 4.78 13.18 4.97
C LEU A 74 5.83 14.17 4.50
N VAL A 75 6.41 13.93 3.33
CA VAL A 75 7.47 14.74 2.71
C VAL A 75 7.17 14.85 1.22
N GLN A 76 7.57 15.96 0.59
CA GLN A 76 7.49 16.12 -0.85
C GLN A 76 8.44 15.15 -1.54
N LEU A 77 7.99 14.55 -2.64
CA LEU A 77 8.78 13.67 -3.49
C LEU A 77 9.11 14.39 -4.78
N ASP A 78 10.39 14.66 -5.01
CA ASP A 78 10.88 15.26 -6.24
C ASP A 78 10.99 14.20 -7.35
N TYR A 79 10.75 14.62 -8.58
CA TYR A 79 11.00 13.75 -9.73
C TYR A 79 12.48 13.41 -9.84
N ARG A 80 12.76 12.14 -10.14
CA ARG A 80 14.10 11.63 -10.43
C ARG A 80 14.01 10.38 -11.30
N SER A 81 15.13 10.03 -11.94
CA SER A 81 15.22 8.82 -12.78
C SER A 81 15.33 7.52 -11.97
N THR A 82 15.77 7.59 -10.71
CA THR A 82 15.80 6.43 -9.82
C THR A 82 14.41 6.07 -9.35
N PRO A 83 14.05 4.76 -9.32
CA PRO A 83 12.76 4.33 -8.83
C PRO A 83 12.52 4.69 -7.36
N ILE A 84 11.27 4.77 -6.98
CA ILE A 84 10.84 4.81 -5.59
C ILE A 84 10.53 3.39 -5.11
N GLU A 85 10.80 3.09 -3.85
CA GLU A 85 10.40 1.84 -3.23
C GLU A 85 9.00 1.96 -2.61
N VAL A 86 8.13 1.00 -2.90
CA VAL A 86 6.83 0.84 -2.26
C VAL A 86 6.85 -0.46 -1.48
N GLY A 87 6.98 -0.34 -0.17
CA GLY A 87 6.83 -1.45 0.76
C GLY A 87 5.35 -1.75 1.01
N MET A 88 5.00 -3.04 1.12
CA MET A 88 3.62 -3.49 1.21
C MET A 88 3.45 -4.67 2.16
N TRP A 89 2.36 -4.69 2.90
CA TRP A 89 1.92 -5.83 3.71
C TRP A 89 0.40 -5.84 3.89
N ILE A 90 -0.15 -6.97 4.30
CA ILE A 90 -1.57 -7.11 4.58
C ILE A 90 -1.81 -6.75 6.04
N SER A 91 -2.52 -5.67 6.29
CA SER A 91 -2.78 -5.14 7.64
C SER A 91 -4.02 -5.75 8.29
N ARG A 92 -4.96 -6.26 7.49
CA ARG A 92 -6.19 -6.90 7.97
C ARG A 92 -6.77 -7.85 6.92
N VAL A 93 -7.34 -8.97 7.37
CA VAL A 93 -8.10 -9.90 6.53
C VAL A 93 -9.53 -9.99 7.03
N GLY A 94 -10.49 -9.62 6.20
CA GLY A 94 -11.93 -9.65 6.47
C GLY A 94 -12.64 -10.88 5.89
N GLY A 95 -13.98 -10.87 5.88
CA GLY A 95 -14.82 -11.94 5.32
C GLY A 95 -14.81 -11.98 3.80
N ALA A 96 -14.88 -10.81 3.16
CA ALA A 96 -15.00 -10.63 1.72
C ALA A 96 -13.89 -9.74 1.14
N GLY A 97 -12.82 -9.47 1.90
CA GLY A 97 -11.76 -8.58 1.47
C GLY A 97 -10.63 -8.49 2.47
N TYR A 98 -9.65 -7.65 2.19
CA TYR A 98 -8.48 -7.42 3.02
C TYR A 98 -7.94 -6.00 2.81
N ASP A 99 -7.17 -5.51 3.80
CA ASP A 99 -6.53 -4.21 3.73
C ASP A 99 -5.05 -4.40 3.46
N ILE A 100 -4.51 -3.58 2.56
CA ILE A 100 -3.08 -3.50 2.26
C ILE A 100 -2.57 -2.17 2.82
N ALA A 101 -1.55 -2.24 3.66
CA ALA A 101 -0.77 -1.11 4.09
C ALA A 101 0.43 -0.89 3.17
N TYR A 102 0.83 0.37 3.01
CA TYR A 102 1.93 0.79 2.14
C TYR A 102 2.83 1.80 2.84
N VAL A 103 4.10 1.76 2.49
CA VAL A 103 5.08 2.80 2.73
C VAL A 103 5.75 3.17 1.41
N VAL A 104 5.72 4.45 1.04
CA VAL A 104 6.43 4.99 -0.13
C VAL A 104 7.70 5.66 0.37
N ARG A 105 8.86 5.16 -0.04
CA ARG A 105 10.15 5.60 0.52
C ARG A 105 11.29 5.48 -0.47
N ASP A 106 12.44 6.06 -0.13
CA ASP A 106 13.70 5.69 -0.74
C ASP A 106 14.07 4.26 -0.33
N SER A 107 14.74 3.54 -1.22
CA SER A 107 15.35 2.27 -0.81
C SER A 107 16.36 2.53 0.33
N PRO A 108 16.50 1.60 1.26
CA PRO A 108 17.58 1.67 2.25
C PRO A 108 18.94 1.82 1.57
N ASP A 109 19.84 2.53 2.23
CA ASP A 109 21.24 2.64 1.81
C ASP A 109 21.97 1.28 1.91
N GLU A 110 23.18 1.19 1.35
CA GLU A 110 23.99 -0.03 1.34
C GLU A 110 24.31 -0.56 2.76
N ASP A 111 24.34 0.33 3.75
CA ASP A 111 24.54 -0.01 5.16
C ASP A 111 23.23 -0.39 5.89
N GLY A 112 22.10 -0.39 5.19
CA GLY A 112 20.76 -0.69 5.74
C GLY A 112 20.09 0.50 6.42
N THR A 113 20.65 1.71 6.34
CA THR A 113 20.00 2.92 6.87
C THR A 113 18.68 3.17 6.13
N PRO A 114 17.55 3.31 6.85
CA PRO A 114 16.25 3.56 6.22
C PRO A 114 16.25 4.85 5.40
N GLY A 115 15.70 4.77 4.19
CA GLY A 115 15.53 5.93 3.32
C GLY A 115 14.40 6.87 3.79
N THR A 116 14.29 8.03 3.15
CA THR A 116 13.22 9.00 3.40
C THR A 116 11.86 8.38 3.13
N VAL A 117 10.91 8.51 4.07
CA VAL A 117 9.53 8.09 3.89
C VAL A 117 8.70 9.28 3.40
N TYR A 118 8.10 9.16 2.22
CA TYR A 118 7.30 10.20 1.56
C TYR A 118 5.82 10.12 1.89
N ALA A 119 5.29 8.90 1.97
CA ALA A 119 3.89 8.66 2.29
C ALA A 119 3.70 7.32 2.98
N VAL A 120 2.64 7.23 3.78
CA VAL A 120 2.07 5.99 4.30
C VAL A 120 0.61 5.91 3.87
N ALA A 121 0.13 4.72 3.56
CA ALA A 121 -1.22 4.55 3.03
C ALA A 121 -1.83 3.21 3.43
N GLU A 122 -3.14 3.10 3.24
CA GLU A 122 -3.88 1.85 3.33
C GLU A 122 -4.98 1.81 2.27
N SER A 123 -5.16 0.66 1.64
CA SER A 123 -6.27 0.40 0.72
C SER A 123 -7.07 -0.78 1.22
N SER A 124 -8.41 -0.61 1.31
CA SER A 124 -9.33 -1.71 1.53
C SER A 124 -9.78 -2.29 0.20
N LEU A 125 -9.57 -3.57 0.02
CA LEU A 125 -9.92 -4.33 -1.17
C LEU A 125 -11.05 -5.28 -0.86
N VAL A 126 -12.01 -5.39 -1.78
CA VAL A 126 -13.18 -6.26 -1.65
C VAL A 126 -13.26 -7.19 -2.85
N LEU A 127 -13.38 -8.48 -2.57
CA LEU A 127 -13.72 -9.47 -3.58
C LEU A 127 -15.18 -9.29 -3.99
N PHE A 128 -15.44 -9.23 -5.30
CA PHE A 128 -16.75 -8.93 -5.83
C PHE A 128 -17.14 -9.91 -6.92
N ASP A 129 -18.31 -10.49 -6.77
CA ASP A 129 -18.95 -11.35 -7.77
C ASP A 129 -19.78 -10.47 -8.70
N PHE A 130 -19.29 -10.24 -9.91
CA PHE A 130 -19.96 -9.39 -10.90
C PHE A 130 -21.24 -10.03 -11.48
N GLU A 131 -21.36 -11.35 -11.44
CA GLU A 131 -22.56 -12.04 -11.92
C GLU A 131 -23.72 -11.87 -10.93
N ARG A 132 -23.41 -11.94 -9.63
CA ARG A 132 -24.39 -11.78 -8.55
C ARG A 132 -24.56 -10.34 -8.09
N GLY A 133 -23.63 -9.44 -8.44
CA GLY A 133 -23.62 -8.05 -7.99
C GLY A 133 -23.38 -7.89 -6.48
N THR A 134 -22.66 -8.80 -5.86
CA THR A 134 -22.43 -8.83 -4.39
C THR A 134 -20.99 -9.12 -4.04
N PRO A 135 -20.51 -8.71 -2.83
CA PRO A 135 -19.21 -9.12 -2.33
C PRO A 135 -19.11 -10.66 -2.24
N ALA A 136 -18.01 -11.21 -2.70
CA ALA A 136 -17.67 -12.63 -2.60
C ALA A 136 -16.86 -12.92 -1.33
N ARG A 137 -16.95 -14.15 -0.81
CA ARG A 137 -16.17 -14.55 0.37
C ARG A 137 -14.76 -14.97 -0.04
N LEU A 138 -13.78 -14.55 0.75
CA LEU A 138 -12.42 -15.09 0.65
C LEU A 138 -12.42 -16.57 1.02
N SER A 139 -11.81 -17.41 0.17
CA SER A 139 -11.63 -18.82 0.45
C SER A 139 -10.63 -19.04 1.60
N ALA A 140 -10.70 -20.20 2.23
CA ALA A 140 -9.73 -20.57 3.27
C ALA A 140 -8.30 -20.64 2.72
N GLU A 141 -8.15 -21.10 1.48
CA GLU A 141 -6.86 -21.16 0.78
C GLU A 141 -6.27 -19.75 0.55
N ALA A 142 -7.10 -18.80 0.06
CA ALA A 142 -6.68 -17.43 -0.12
C ALA A 142 -6.22 -16.78 1.21
N ARG A 143 -6.97 -17.03 2.30
CA ARG A 143 -6.61 -16.55 3.64
C ARG A 143 -5.28 -17.11 4.13
N ALA A 144 -5.06 -18.43 3.94
CA ALA A 144 -3.81 -19.07 4.32
C ALA A 144 -2.62 -18.52 3.53
N GLY A 145 -2.82 -18.19 2.25
CA GLY A 145 -1.81 -17.58 1.40
C GLY A 145 -1.35 -16.18 1.83
N PHE A 146 -2.16 -15.48 2.64
CA PHE A 146 -1.79 -14.16 3.17
C PHE A 146 -0.84 -14.21 4.39
N ALA A 147 -0.70 -15.35 5.04
CA ALA A 147 0.07 -15.49 6.28
C ALA A 147 1.51 -14.89 6.20
N PRO A 148 2.28 -15.10 5.12
CA PRO A 148 3.63 -14.54 5.00
C PRO A 148 3.67 -13.01 4.90
N PHE A 149 2.54 -12.37 4.55
CA PHE A 149 2.46 -10.93 4.26
C PHE A 149 1.71 -10.15 5.33
N LEU A 150 1.32 -10.80 6.44
CA LEU A 150 0.60 -10.14 7.51
C LEU A 150 1.52 -9.19 8.29
N GLY A 151 1.02 -8.00 8.58
CA GLY A 151 1.73 -6.98 9.35
C GLY A 151 0.79 -6.09 10.17
N PRO A 152 1.32 -5.12 10.91
CA PRO A 152 0.53 -4.22 11.73
C PRO A 152 -0.34 -3.29 10.85
N PRO A 153 -1.37 -2.63 11.43
CA PRO A 153 -2.09 -1.56 10.74
C PRO A 153 -1.15 -0.46 10.23
N ALA A 154 -1.48 0.16 9.09
CA ALA A 154 -0.74 1.30 8.60
C ALA A 154 -0.70 2.42 9.65
N PRO A 155 0.44 3.10 9.88
CA PRO A 155 0.60 4.13 10.89
C PRO A 155 -0.02 5.48 10.45
N LEU A 156 -1.29 5.48 10.10
CA LEU A 156 -2.04 6.64 9.65
C LEU A 156 -2.42 7.56 10.82
N ARG A 157 -2.40 8.88 10.59
CA ARG A 157 -2.64 9.90 11.63
C ARG A 157 -4.00 9.79 12.30
N ARG A 158 -5.06 9.47 11.55
CA ARG A 158 -6.45 9.42 12.05
C ARG A 158 -6.72 8.24 12.98
N ARG A 159 -5.97 7.15 12.91
CA ARG A 159 -6.16 5.99 13.79
C ARG A 159 -5.78 6.22 15.24
N LYS A 160 -5.10 7.33 15.57
CA LYS A 160 -4.78 7.68 16.96
C LYS A 160 -5.98 8.15 17.81
N HIS A 161 -7.15 8.39 17.20
CA HIS A 161 -8.35 8.93 17.89
C HIS A 161 -9.50 7.93 18.02
N GLY A 162 -9.32 6.66 17.64
CA GLY A 162 -10.35 5.62 17.69
C GLY A 162 -10.35 4.76 18.95
N GLY A 163 -9.94 5.29 20.08
CA GLY A 163 -10.02 4.62 21.37
C GLY A 163 -10.87 5.43 22.34
N THR A 164 -12.18 5.35 22.23
CA THR A 164 -13.14 5.38 23.35
C THR A 164 -14.54 5.70 22.82
N GLY A 165 -15.45 4.85 23.11
CA GLY A 165 -16.77 5.38 23.30
C GLY A 165 -17.95 4.68 22.64
N ARG A 166 -18.51 3.83 23.42
CA ARG A 166 -19.93 3.45 23.62
C ARG A 166 -20.47 2.42 22.67
#